data_adfb60d0696e7d3619c45a69b0a12e81
#
_entry.id   adfb60d0696e7d3619c45a69b0a12e81
#
_cell.length_a   1.000
_cell.length_b   1.000
_cell.length_c   1.000
_cell.angle_alpha   90.00
_cell.angle_beta   90.00
_cell.angle_gamma   90.00
#
_symmetry.space_group_name_H-M   'P 1'
#
loop_
_entity.id
_entity.type
_entity.pdbx_description
1 polymer ?
#
loop_
_entity_poly.entity_id
_entity_poly.type
_entity_poly.pdbx_seq_one_letter_code
_entity_poly.pdbx_strand_id
1 'polypeptide(L)'
;MALTIASHKPIHETHSVVENGAVDADGHILEPPTLWEEYIDPQFRDRALRFRVDEHGLEELEIDGRTSRMSRAGFPSTLGAMGAPDLPAMQKDPARTYLREAPYGSMHPHERIRLLDAEHIDIAILYTTVGLLWEAEVEDPALSQAYTKAY
;
A
#
# COMPACT_ATOMS: atom_id res chain seq x y z
N MET A 1 6.05 0.54 -19.04
CA MET A 1 6.08 2.01 -18.78
C MET A 1 6.67 2.16 -17.39
N ALA A 2 7.84 2.76 -17.21
CA ALA A 2 8.46 2.86 -15.89
C ALA A 2 7.68 3.86 -15.04
N LEU A 3 7.16 3.39 -13.90
CA LEU A 3 6.58 4.25 -12.87
C LEU A 3 7.69 5.16 -12.32
N THR A 4 7.67 6.42 -12.69
CA THR A 4 8.56 7.41 -12.07
C THR A 4 7.90 7.83 -10.77
N ILE A 5 8.34 7.26 -9.66
CA ILE A 5 7.93 7.71 -8.32
C ILE A 5 8.66 9.02 -8.05
N ALA A 6 7.92 10.12 -8.11
CA ALA A 6 8.44 11.44 -7.80
C ALA A 6 8.36 11.69 -6.28
N SER A 7 9.44 12.18 -5.74
CA SER A 7 9.69 12.66 -4.37
C SER A 7 9.90 11.59 -3.32
N HIS A 8 11.15 11.19 -3.17
CA HIS A 8 11.59 10.50 -1.96
C HIS A 8 11.62 11.50 -0.79
N LYS A 9 10.88 11.20 0.27
CA LYS A 9 11.18 11.82 1.58
C LYS A 9 12.59 11.36 1.97
N PRO A 10 13.44 12.23 2.51
CA PRO A 10 14.76 11.81 2.93
C PRO A 10 14.65 10.70 3.96
N ILE A 11 15.51 9.71 3.84
CA ILE A 11 15.67 8.68 4.88
C ILE A 11 16.08 9.44 6.13
N HIS A 12 15.30 9.34 7.19
CA HIS A 12 15.71 9.88 8.48
C HIS A 12 16.98 9.15 8.91
N GLU A 13 18.00 9.90 9.35
CA GLU A 13 19.16 9.29 9.97
C GLU A 13 18.68 8.54 11.21
N THR A 14 18.64 7.24 11.11
CA THR A 14 18.35 6.35 12.24
C THR A 14 19.68 6.02 12.90
N HIS A 15 19.78 6.29 14.19
CA HIS A 15 20.90 5.83 14.98
C HIS A 15 20.66 4.35 15.32
N SER A 16 21.18 3.46 14.49
CA SER A 16 21.15 2.05 14.79
C SER A 16 22.04 1.73 16.00
N VAL A 17 21.44 1.11 17.00
CA VAL A 17 22.13 0.62 18.20
C VAL A 17 22.26 -0.92 18.15
N VAL A 18 21.97 -1.54 17.02
CA VAL A 18 21.89 -3.01 16.90
C VAL A 18 23.20 -3.54 16.39
N GLU A 19 24.00 -4.13 17.27
CA GLU A 19 25.28 -4.76 16.93
C GLU A 19 25.13 -6.19 16.35
N ASN A 20 23.97 -6.83 16.52
CA ASN A 20 23.77 -8.26 16.22
C ASN A 20 22.65 -8.56 15.22
N GLY A 21 22.31 -7.60 14.39
CA GLY A 21 21.20 -7.72 13.44
C GLY A 21 19.82 -7.54 14.08
N ALA A 22 18.86 -7.14 13.27
CA ALA A 22 17.48 -6.94 13.72
C ALA A 22 16.50 -7.73 12.84
N VAL A 23 15.39 -8.13 13.45
CA VAL A 23 14.25 -8.72 12.74
C VAL A 23 13.07 -7.77 12.89
N ASP A 24 12.60 -7.22 11.77
CA ASP A 24 11.32 -6.52 11.72
C ASP A 24 10.22 -7.58 11.57
N ALA A 25 9.43 -7.76 12.62
CA ALA A 25 8.38 -8.78 12.67
C ALA A 25 6.99 -8.24 12.27
N ASP A 26 6.89 -6.97 11.95
CA ASP A 26 5.62 -6.29 11.60
C ASP A 26 5.81 -5.29 10.46
N GLY A 27 6.66 -5.64 9.51
CA GLY A 27 6.92 -4.82 8.32
C GLY A 27 5.73 -4.83 7.36
N HIS A 28 5.30 -3.65 6.91
CA HIS A 28 4.27 -3.52 5.89
C HIS A 28 4.87 -3.11 4.54
N ILE A 29 4.26 -3.59 3.47
CA ILE A 29 4.47 -3.05 2.13
C ILE A 29 3.25 -2.21 1.72
N LEU A 30 3.45 -1.25 0.82
CA LEU A 30 2.36 -0.66 0.05
C LEU A 30 2.33 -1.37 -1.30
N GLU A 31 1.22 -2.03 -1.57
CA GLU A 31 1.06 -2.77 -2.82
C GLU A 31 0.95 -1.79 -4.00
N PRO A 32 1.57 -2.08 -5.16
CA PRO A 32 1.34 -1.28 -6.36
C PRO A 32 -0.16 -1.18 -6.66
N PRO A 33 -0.69 -0.01 -7.02
CA PRO A 33 -2.13 0.19 -7.19
C PRO A 33 -2.78 -0.72 -8.24
N THR A 34 -1.98 -1.20 -9.18
CA THR A 34 -2.44 -2.07 -10.28
C THR A 34 -2.25 -3.57 -9.99
N LEU A 35 -1.72 -3.92 -8.80
CA LEU A 35 -1.33 -5.30 -8.50
C LEU A 35 -2.46 -6.29 -8.77
N TRP A 36 -3.64 -6.07 -8.19
CA TRP A 36 -4.74 -7.02 -8.37
C TRP A 36 -5.32 -7.01 -9.79
N GLU A 37 -5.35 -5.89 -10.49
CA GLU A 37 -5.78 -5.85 -11.90
C GLU A 37 -4.83 -6.61 -12.83
N GLU A 38 -3.53 -6.60 -12.52
CA GLU A 38 -2.51 -7.25 -13.34
C GLU A 38 -2.40 -8.75 -13.08
N TYR A 39 -2.48 -9.16 -11.82
CA TYR A 39 -2.11 -10.52 -11.40
C TYR A 39 -3.29 -11.41 -11.00
N ILE A 40 -4.50 -10.86 -10.81
CA ILE A 40 -5.67 -11.69 -10.51
C ILE A 40 -6.03 -12.60 -11.68
N ASP A 41 -6.59 -13.78 -11.38
CA ASP A 41 -7.13 -14.66 -12.41
C ASP A 41 -8.07 -13.87 -13.34
N PRO A 42 -7.89 -13.98 -14.68
CA PRO A 42 -8.67 -13.20 -15.65
C PRO A 42 -10.19 -13.26 -15.48
N GLN A 43 -10.72 -14.38 -15.00
CA GLN A 43 -12.17 -14.52 -14.75
C GLN A 43 -12.71 -13.58 -13.65
N PHE A 44 -11.82 -13.08 -12.76
CA PHE A 44 -12.18 -12.17 -11.67
C PHE A 44 -11.72 -10.73 -11.91
N ARG A 45 -11.13 -10.43 -13.08
CA ARG A 45 -10.53 -9.12 -13.34
C ARG A 45 -11.50 -7.95 -13.16
N ASP A 46 -12.77 -8.13 -13.54
CA ASP A 46 -13.79 -7.10 -13.38
C ASP A 46 -14.18 -6.86 -11.91
N ARG A 47 -13.78 -7.77 -11.04
CA ARG A 47 -14.00 -7.72 -9.59
C ARG A 47 -12.72 -7.44 -8.81
N ALA A 48 -11.61 -7.14 -9.50
CA ALA A 48 -10.32 -6.85 -8.87
C ALA A 48 -10.40 -5.60 -7.98
N LEU A 49 -9.59 -5.58 -6.92
CA LEU A 49 -9.38 -4.37 -6.14
C LEU A 49 -8.73 -3.30 -7.03
N ARG A 50 -9.28 -2.10 -6.99
CA ARG A 50 -8.83 -0.94 -7.78
C ARG A 50 -8.85 0.33 -6.97
N PHE A 51 -7.95 1.23 -7.36
CA PHE A 51 -8.02 2.62 -6.94
C PHE A 51 -8.89 3.38 -7.93
N ARG A 52 -9.85 4.15 -7.42
CA ARG A 52 -10.74 5.03 -8.17
C ARG A 52 -10.61 6.46 -7.64
N VAL A 53 -11.11 7.40 -8.40
CA VAL A 53 -11.21 8.80 -7.97
C VAL A 53 -12.67 9.18 -7.99
N ASP A 54 -13.16 9.72 -6.88
CA ASP A 54 -14.54 10.17 -6.73
C ASP A 54 -14.82 11.50 -7.44
N GLU A 55 -16.04 11.99 -7.36
CA GLU A 55 -16.47 13.27 -7.98
C GLU A 55 -15.78 14.50 -7.37
N HIS A 56 -15.15 14.37 -6.21
CA HIS A 56 -14.40 15.43 -5.54
C HIS A 56 -12.88 15.35 -5.80
N GLY A 57 -12.45 14.37 -6.60
CA GLY A 57 -11.03 14.13 -6.91
C GLY A 57 -10.28 13.33 -5.85
N LEU A 58 -10.97 12.77 -4.87
CA LEU A 58 -10.37 11.97 -3.80
C LEU A 58 -10.26 10.50 -4.21
N GLU A 59 -9.14 9.85 -3.87
CA GLU A 59 -8.98 8.43 -4.09
C GLU A 59 -9.89 7.61 -3.17
N GLU A 60 -10.47 6.56 -3.73
CA GLU A 60 -11.23 5.54 -3.02
C GLU A 60 -10.85 4.14 -3.53
N LEU A 61 -11.19 3.11 -2.78
CA LEU A 61 -11.01 1.73 -3.21
C LEU A 61 -12.32 1.16 -3.73
N GLU A 62 -12.23 0.50 -4.88
CA GLU A 62 -13.27 -0.39 -5.40
C GLU A 62 -12.85 -1.82 -5.09
N ILE A 63 -13.72 -2.57 -4.41
CA ILE A 63 -13.51 -3.96 -4.04
C ILE A 63 -14.73 -4.75 -4.49
N ASP A 64 -14.51 -5.85 -5.21
CA ASP A 64 -15.61 -6.68 -5.72
C ASP A 64 -16.65 -5.88 -6.54
N GLY A 65 -16.16 -4.93 -7.38
CA GLY A 65 -16.99 -4.09 -8.25
C GLY A 65 -17.82 -3.03 -7.54
N ARG A 66 -17.53 -2.72 -6.29
CA ARG A 66 -18.23 -1.69 -5.51
C ARG A 66 -17.25 -0.86 -4.67
N THR A 67 -17.62 0.38 -4.38
CA THR A 67 -16.85 1.23 -3.45
C THR A 67 -16.71 0.55 -2.09
N SER A 68 -15.49 0.52 -1.57
CA SER A 68 -15.17 -0.07 -0.28
C SER A 68 -15.95 0.58 0.86
N ARG A 69 -16.46 -0.24 1.76
CA ARG A 69 -17.11 0.21 3.00
C ARG A 69 -16.11 0.57 4.10
N MET A 70 -14.92 -0.03 4.03
CA MET A 70 -13.85 0.16 5.02
C MET A 70 -12.97 1.36 4.67
N SER A 71 -12.79 1.64 3.38
CA SER A 71 -11.95 2.73 2.89
C SER A 71 -12.82 3.89 2.41
N ARG A 72 -12.93 4.94 3.22
CA ARG A 72 -13.60 6.18 2.81
C ARG A 72 -12.77 6.91 1.76
N ALA A 73 -13.43 7.79 0.97
CA ALA A 73 -12.75 8.66 0.03
C ALA A 73 -11.62 9.45 0.71
N GLY A 74 -10.46 9.50 0.06
CA GLY A 74 -9.22 10.09 0.58
C GLY A 74 -8.44 9.20 1.56
N PHE A 75 -9.02 8.10 2.07
CA PHE A 75 -8.30 7.19 2.96
C PHE A 75 -7.05 6.57 2.33
N PRO A 76 -7.04 6.17 1.05
CA PRO A 76 -5.84 5.59 0.43
C PRO A 76 -4.60 6.48 0.55
N SER A 77 -4.74 7.79 0.44
CA SER A 77 -3.62 8.73 0.57
C SER A 77 -2.94 8.70 1.95
N THR A 78 -3.62 8.21 2.97
CA THR A 78 -3.10 8.16 4.35
C THR A 78 -2.33 6.88 4.67
N LEU A 79 -2.48 5.83 3.87
CA LEU A 79 -1.85 4.53 4.13
C LEU A 79 -0.33 4.60 4.10
N GLY A 80 0.25 5.42 3.23
CA GLY A 80 1.69 5.66 3.16
C GLY A 80 2.20 6.75 4.10
N ALA A 81 1.30 7.45 4.78
CA ALA A 81 1.63 8.61 5.62
C ALA A 81 1.38 8.35 7.11
N MET A 82 1.36 7.09 7.53
CA MET A 82 1.19 6.73 8.94
C MET A 82 2.18 7.46 9.83
N GLY A 83 1.67 8.08 10.91
CA GLY A 83 2.46 8.92 11.80
C GLY A 83 2.55 10.40 11.39
N ALA A 84 2.06 10.80 10.23
CA ALA A 84 1.95 12.21 9.87
C ALA A 84 0.91 12.92 10.76
N PRO A 85 1.20 14.15 11.23
CA PRO A 85 0.31 14.85 12.17
C PRO A 85 -0.97 15.38 11.51
N ASP A 86 -1.02 15.44 10.19
CA ASP A 86 -2.08 16.05 9.39
C ASP A 86 -2.96 15.05 8.63
N LEU A 87 -2.97 13.76 9.02
CA LEU A 87 -3.76 12.72 8.36
C LEU A 87 -5.23 13.11 8.05
N PRO A 88 -5.98 13.75 8.98
CA PRO A 88 -7.35 14.16 8.68
C PRO A 88 -7.47 15.24 7.59
N ALA A 89 -6.43 16.08 7.42
CA ALA A 89 -6.40 17.07 6.34
C ALA A 89 -6.02 16.41 5.01
N MET A 90 -5.11 15.44 5.03
CA MET A 90 -4.70 14.68 3.86
C MET A 90 -5.88 13.98 3.19
N GLN A 91 -6.78 13.38 3.97
CA GLN A 91 -7.98 12.71 3.47
C GLN A 91 -8.95 13.61 2.71
N LYS A 92 -8.79 14.93 2.81
CA LYS A 92 -9.65 15.93 2.16
C LYS A 92 -8.96 16.66 1.03
N ASP A 93 -7.70 16.34 0.77
CA ASP A 93 -6.89 17.02 -0.24
C ASP A 93 -6.73 16.14 -1.48
N PRO A 94 -7.39 16.47 -2.62
CA PRO A 94 -7.26 15.69 -3.86
C PRO A 94 -5.85 15.70 -4.46
N ALA A 95 -4.97 16.59 -4.02
CA ALA A 95 -3.57 16.58 -4.43
C ALA A 95 -2.74 15.50 -3.73
N ARG A 96 -3.27 14.92 -2.66
CA ARG A 96 -2.63 13.85 -1.89
C ARG A 96 -3.15 12.50 -2.38
N THR A 97 -2.26 11.65 -2.88
CA THR A 97 -2.62 10.34 -3.43
C THR A 97 -1.79 9.24 -2.79
N TYR A 98 -2.30 8.01 -2.84
CA TYR A 98 -1.60 6.83 -2.36
C TYR A 98 -0.17 6.72 -2.88
N LEU A 99 0.00 6.88 -4.20
CA LEU A 99 1.33 6.83 -4.82
C LEU A 99 2.24 7.98 -4.39
N ARG A 100 1.67 9.18 -4.26
CA ARG A 100 2.44 10.38 -3.93
C ARG A 100 2.94 10.36 -2.49
N GLU A 101 2.16 9.76 -1.60
CA GLU A 101 2.49 9.69 -0.18
C GLU A 101 3.27 8.42 0.19
N ALA A 102 3.47 7.50 -0.75
CA ALA A 102 4.20 6.27 -0.54
C ALA A 102 5.65 6.55 -0.11
N PRO A 103 6.11 6.02 1.03
CA PRO A 103 7.49 6.18 1.47
C PRO A 103 8.46 5.44 0.55
N TYR A 104 9.72 5.86 0.58
CA TYR A 104 10.80 5.12 -0.07
C TYR A 104 10.86 3.67 0.44
N GLY A 105 11.03 2.72 -0.47
CA GLY A 105 11.10 1.30 -0.13
C GLY A 105 9.78 0.63 0.22
N SER A 106 8.64 1.36 0.17
CA SER A 106 7.35 0.75 0.49
C SER A 106 6.80 -0.17 -0.59
N MET A 107 7.08 0.11 -1.88
CA MET A 107 6.54 -0.63 -3.04
C MET A 107 7.61 -1.38 -3.83
N HIS A 108 8.84 -0.85 -3.90
CA HIS A 108 9.90 -1.40 -4.72
C HIS A 108 10.84 -2.32 -3.93
N PRO A 109 10.98 -3.60 -4.30
CA PRO A 109 11.80 -4.55 -3.56
C PRO A 109 13.28 -4.14 -3.48
N HIS A 110 13.85 -3.58 -4.54
CA HIS A 110 15.24 -3.11 -4.52
C HIS A 110 15.46 -1.88 -3.65
N GLU A 111 14.46 -1.01 -3.53
CA GLU A 111 14.50 0.13 -2.61
C GLU A 111 14.34 -0.36 -1.17
N ARG A 112 13.45 -1.33 -0.95
CA ARG A 112 13.25 -1.97 0.35
C ARG A 112 14.54 -2.60 0.87
N ILE A 113 15.27 -3.34 0.05
CA ILE A 113 16.54 -3.94 0.45
C ILE A 113 17.53 -2.86 0.88
N ARG A 114 17.67 -1.76 0.11
CA ARG A 114 18.55 -0.65 0.50
C ARG A 114 18.11 0.02 1.80
N LEU A 115 16.81 0.12 2.03
CA LEU A 115 16.26 0.66 3.28
C LEU A 115 16.62 -0.26 4.45
N LEU A 116 16.39 -1.57 4.32
CA LEU A 116 16.72 -2.56 5.35
C LEU A 116 18.22 -2.55 5.66
N ASP A 117 19.07 -2.48 4.64
CA ASP A 117 20.52 -2.38 4.81
C ASP A 117 20.89 -1.09 5.58
N ALA A 118 20.28 0.04 5.24
CA ALA A 118 20.54 1.33 5.90
C ALA A 118 20.06 1.35 7.37
N GLU A 119 18.99 0.64 7.67
CA GLU A 119 18.38 0.49 9.00
C GLU A 119 19.01 -0.65 9.82
N HIS A 120 19.96 -1.40 9.23
CA HIS A 120 20.57 -2.59 9.82
C HIS A 120 19.54 -3.67 10.23
N ILE A 121 18.54 -3.87 9.37
CA ILE A 121 17.53 -4.91 9.52
C ILE A 121 17.89 -6.08 8.60
N ASP A 122 18.19 -7.25 9.18
CA ASP A 122 18.59 -8.43 8.40
C ASP A 122 17.40 -9.20 7.84
N ILE A 123 16.29 -9.20 8.54
CA ILE A 123 15.07 -9.94 8.16
C ILE A 123 13.86 -9.04 8.38
N ALA A 124 12.97 -9.00 7.40
CA ALA A 124 11.65 -8.37 7.55
C ALA A 124 10.56 -9.39 7.19
N ILE A 125 9.58 -9.54 8.08
CA ILE A 125 8.33 -10.25 7.80
C ILE A 125 7.37 -9.20 7.24
N LEU A 126 6.98 -9.37 5.97
CA LEU A 126 6.21 -8.36 5.25
C LEU A 126 4.73 -8.73 5.20
N TYR A 127 3.90 -7.81 5.65
CA TYR A 127 2.45 -7.91 5.61
C TYR A 127 1.88 -6.98 4.52
N THR A 128 0.68 -7.33 4.04
CA THR A 128 -0.12 -6.48 3.17
C THR A 128 -0.57 -5.22 3.90
N THR A 129 -0.89 -4.16 3.18
CA THR A 129 -1.51 -2.94 3.71
C THR A 129 -2.91 -2.76 3.13
N VAL A 130 -3.01 -2.53 1.83
CA VAL A 130 -4.31 -2.44 1.13
C VAL A 130 -5.01 -3.80 1.13
N GLY A 131 -4.24 -4.88 1.06
CA GLY A 131 -4.73 -6.25 1.08
C GLY A 131 -5.51 -6.62 2.35
N LEU A 132 -5.29 -5.96 3.47
CA LEU A 132 -6.08 -6.19 4.69
C LEU A 132 -7.54 -5.71 4.58
N LEU A 133 -7.83 -4.80 3.66
CA LEU A 133 -9.15 -4.17 3.59
C LEU A 133 -10.19 -5.05 2.90
N TRP A 134 -9.79 -5.85 1.91
CA TRP A 134 -10.73 -6.69 1.18
C TRP A 134 -11.22 -7.91 1.97
N GLU A 135 -10.44 -8.39 2.93
CA GLU A 135 -10.80 -9.58 3.73
C GLU A 135 -12.15 -9.41 4.46
N ALA A 136 -12.46 -8.20 4.90
CA ALA A 136 -13.72 -7.90 5.57
C ALA A 136 -14.89 -7.63 4.60
N GLU A 137 -14.62 -7.56 3.30
CA GLU A 137 -15.61 -7.13 2.31
C GLU A 137 -15.95 -8.20 1.26
N VAL A 138 -15.04 -9.13 0.98
CA VAL A 138 -15.22 -10.18 -0.01
C VAL A 138 -15.82 -11.43 0.64
N GLU A 139 -17.06 -11.73 0.29
CA GLU A 139 -17.79 -12.89 0.82
C GLU A 139 -17.64 -14.14 -0.06
N ASP A 140 -17.24 -13.97 -1.33
CA ASP A 140 -17.04 -15.06 -2.26
C ASP A 140 -15.69 -15.75 -2.03
N PRO A 141 -15.66 -17.03 -1.59
CA PRO A 141 -14.40 -17.73 -1.31
C PRO A 141 -13.49 -17.89 -2.52
N ALA A 142 -14.06 -17.99 -3.72
CA ALA A 142 -13.27 -18.14 -4.95
C ALA A 142 -12.59 -16.82 -5.31
N LEU A 143 -13.27 -15.69 -5.14
CA LEU A 143 -12.69 -14.38 -5.32
C LEU A 143 -11.62 -14.07 -4.24
N SER A 144 -11.89 -14.44 -2.99
CA SER A 144 -10.94 -14.31 -1.88
C SER A 144 -9.65 -15.07 -2.18
N GLN A 145 -9.76 -16.31 -2.67
CA GLN A 145 -8.61 -17.09 -3.10
C GLN A 145 -7.88 -16.44 -4.27
N ALA A 146 -8.61 -15.86 -5.23
CA ALA A 146 -8.01 -15.17 -6.37
C ALA A 146 -7.23 -13.92 -5.94
N TYR A 147 -7.75 -13.14 -4.99
CA TYR A 147 -7.06 -12.00 -4.41
C TYR A 147 -5.76 -12.40 -3.71
N THR A 148 -5.82 -13.45 -2.89
CA THR A 148 -4.64 -13.98 -2.18
C THR A 148 -3.56 -14.48 -3.14
N LYS A 149 -3.96 -15.09 -4.26
CA LYS A 149 -2.99 -15.57 -5.26
C LYS A 149 -2.36 -14.46 -6.09
N ALA A 150 -3.08 -13.34 -6.26
CA ALA A 150 -2.58 -12.19 -7.00
C ALA A 150 -1.49 -11.44 -6.21
N TYR A 151 -1.59 -11.44 -4.89
CA TYR A 151 -0.57 -10.91 -3.99
C TYR A 151 0.64 -11.85 -3.90
#